data_44a6f056e8cd077077d677baea275631
#
_entry.id   44a6f056e8cd077077d677baea275631
#
_cell.length_a   1.000
_cell.length_b   1.000
_cell.length_c   1.000
_cell.angle_alpha   90.00
_cell.angle_beta   90.00
_cell.angle_gamma   90.00
#
_symmetry.space_group_name_H-M   'P 1'
#
loop_
_entity.id
_entity.type
_entity.pdbx_description
1 polymer ?
#
loop_
_entity_poly.entity_id
_entity_poly.type
_entity_poly.pdbx_seq_one_letter_code
_entity_poly.pdbx_strand_id
1 'polypeptide(L)'
;MMIRRWPICLVALGLSLSLGHAATGRPNVLFIAIDDLNDWVGCLGGHPQVRTPNIDRLARRGVLFSNAHCQAPICNPSRVSLLTGVLPSTSGVYELNQPHHLSTVLKDAVTLPAHYKAAGYHVLGRGKIYHGRYEYPTDWHDFKTTGDARNQQWRTKPVSSIPGIRVRDFGPIDLPEEQFGDLINARWAAGQLQRDFGRPFFMAVGIRLPHVPLYAPRRFFKRHPDKQVKLPVVRGDDLADLPPAGLQITRYMHNTPLNHKSVLASGNWRNAVAAYLACTEFVDHCVGVMLDALDASSHAKDTVVVLWSDHGWHLGEKQHWAKRSLWGESTRVPLIVAGPGLAKGNCSRPVGLIDLYPTLNELCDLAKPPQSLEGHSLVPLLRKPDAAWPHPAITTFHQNDHTIRTEHWRYIRYANGDEELYDCAADPHEWINLAAKLEHRGTLAQLRLHLPKVNAVDAPVRASGR
;
A
#
# COMPACT_ATOMS: atom_id res chain seq x y z
N MET A 1 41.50 -10.82 -80.22
CA MET A 1 40.38 -10.10 -79.63
C MET A 1 40.13 -10.67 -78.27
N MET A 2 40.73 -10.10 -77.23
CA MET A 2 40.76 -10.59 -75.85
C MET A 2 39.63 -9.98 -75.05
N ILE A 3 38.69 -10.77 -74.56
CA ILE A 3 37.61 -10.34 -73.71
C ILE A 3 38.10 -10.48 -72.23
N ARG A 4 38.28 -9.33 -71.58
CA ARG A 4 38.60 -9.27 -70.13
C ARG A 4 37.32 -9.49 -69.32
N ARG A 5 37.25 -10.55 -68.48
CA ARG A 5 36.23 -10.79 -67.44
C ARG A 5 36.64 -10.04 -66.18
N TRP A 6 35.74 -9.24 -65.65
CA TRP A 6 35.87 -8.59 -64.32
C TRP A 6 35.16 -9.50 -63.29
N PRO A 7 35.71 -9.65 -62.10
CA PRO A 7 35.01 -10.35 -61.04
C PRO A 7 34.04 -9.42 -60.31
N ILE A 8 32.81 -9.87 -60.12
CA ILE A 8 31.77 -9.24 -59.32
C ILE A 8 32.04 -9.59 -57.84
N CYS A 9 32.49 -8.64 -57.00
CA CYS A 9 32.51 -8.80 -55.56
C CYS A 9 31.11 -8.63 -54.99
N LEU A 10 30.47 -9.73 -54.53
CA LEU A 10 29.28 -9.73 -53.73
C LEU A 10 29.68 -9.34 -52.27
N VAL A 11 29.32 -8.11 -51.87
CA VAL A 11 29.37 -7.67 -50.47
C VAL A 11 28.12 -8.22 -49.78
N ALA A 12 28.28 -9.26 -48.97
CA ALA A 12 27.23 -9.76 -48.11
C ALA A 12 27.10 -8.83 -46.90
N LEU A 13 26.06 -7.99 -46.85
CA LEU A 13 25.65 -7.24 -45.69
C LEU A 13 25.06 -8.23 -44.67
N GLY A 14 25.85 -8.61 -43.67
CA GLY A 14 25.38 -9.37 -42.51
C GLY A 14 24.51 -8.46 -41.62
N LEU A 15 23.18 -8.57 -41.72
CA LEU A 15 22.26 -8.06 -40.73
C LEU A 15 22.42 -8.92 -39.46
N SER A 16 23.21 -8.42 -38.49
CA SER A 16 23.21 -8.96 -37.13
C SER A 16 21.87 -8.59 -36.46
N LEU A 17 20.89 -9.47 -36.57
CA LEU A 17 19.72 -9.46 -35.69
C LEU A 17 20.24 -9.75 -34.27
N SER A 18 20.41 -8.70 -33.46
CA SER A 18 20.53 -8.84 -32.01
C SER A 18 19.21 -9.40 -31.47
N LEU A 19 19.12 -10.72 -31.42
CA LEU A 19 18.14 -11.43 -30.62
C LEU A 19 18.36 -10.97 -29.16
N GLY A 20 17.49 -10.04 -28.71
CA GLY A 20 17.40 -9.70 -27.31
C GLY A 20 17.23 -11.02 -26.56
N HIS A 21 18.17 -11.33 -25.68
CA HIS A 21 18.04 -12.44 -24.74
C HIS A 21 16.77 -12.16 -23.91
N ALA A 22 15.68 -12.83 -24.25
CA ALA A 22 14.59 -13.02 -23.32
C ALA A 22 15.19 -13.78 -22.13
N ALA A 23 15.16 -13.19 -20.95
CA ALA A 23 15.57 -13.87 -19.73
C ALA A 23 14.76 -15.18 -19.64
N THR A 24 15.44 -16.32 -19.77
CA THR A 24 14.82 -17.66 -19.80
C THR A 24 14.42 -18.17 -18.42
N GLY A 25 14.40 -17.29 -17.40
CA GLY A 25 14.08 -17.61 -16.02
C GLY A 25 12.93 -16.77 -15.45
N ARG A 26 12.28 -17.30 -14.42
CA ARG A 26 11.28 -16.57 -13.62
C ARG A 26 11.91 -15.32 -13.00
N PRO A 27 11.24 -14.15 -13.00
CA PRO A 27 11.80 -12.93 -12.45
C PRO A 27 11.94 -13.00 -10.92
N ASN A 28 12.88 -12.25 -10.38
CA ASN A 28 12.94 -11.94 -8.96
C ASN A 28 11.80 -10.99 -8.58
N VAL A 29 11.46 -10.96 -7.29
CA VAL A 29 10.46 -10.03 -6.75
C VAL A 29 11.05 -9.28 -5.56
N LEU A 30 11.07 -7.94 -5.64
CA LEU A 30 11.30 -7.04 -4.52
C LEU A 30 9.96 -6.43 -4.10
N PHE A 31 9.44 -6.83 -2.95
CA PHE A 31 8.10 -6.51 -2.44
C PHE A 31 8.20 -5.54 -1.27
N ILE A 32 7.97 -4.23 -1.53
CA ILE A 32 8.16 -3.15 -0.56
C ILE A 32 6.79 -2.77 0.02
N ALA A 33 6.57 -3.09 1.29
CA ALA A 33 5.36 -2.79 2.04
C ALA A 33 5.58 -1.57 2.95
N ILE A 34 4.75 -0.55 2.82
CA ILE A 34 4.79 0.66 3.66
C ILE A 34 3.54 0.68 4.55
N ASP A 35 3.68 1.11 5.80
CA ASP A 35 2.61 1.09 6.80
C ASP A 35 2.01 2.50 6.97
N ASP A 36 0.68 2.64 6.85
CA ASP A 36 -0.07 3.90 7.04
C ASP A 36 0.27 5.01 6.00
N LEU A 37 0.80 4.71 4.82
CA LEU A 37 1.10 5.71 3.80
C LEU A 37 -0.13 5.95 2.91
N ASN A 38 -0.70 7.16 3.01
CA ASN A 38 -1.77 7.62 2.13
C ASN A 38 -1.21 8.08 0.76
N ASP A 39 -2.02 8.77 -0.04
CA ASP A 39 -1.66 9.28 -1.36
C ASP A 39 -0.65 10.46 -1.34
N TRP A 40 -0.13 10.85 -0.17
CA TRP A 40 0.86 11.92 -0.04
C TRP A 40 2.24 11.46 -0.49
N VAL A 41 2.33 11.16 -1.78
CA VAL A 41 3.56 10.92 -2.54
C VAL A 41 3.54 11.78 -3.81
N GLY A 42 4.70 12.20 -4.29
CA GLY A 42 4.80 13.15 -5.40
C GLY A 42 4.09 12.67 -6.66
N CYS A 43 4.23 11.40 -7.02
CA CYS A 43 3.61 10.82 -8.20
C CYS A 43 2.06 10.73 -8.13
N LEU A 44 1.45 10.80 -6.95
CA LEU A 44 -0.01 10.86 -6.76
C LEU A 44 -0.53 12.28 -6.50
N GLY A 45 0.35 13.23 -6.17
CA GLY A 45 -0.01 14.63 -5.97
C GLY A 45 -0.84 14.92 -4.72
N GLY A 46 -0.90 14.01 -3.75
CA GLY A 46 -1.80 14.12 -2.59
C GLY A 46 -1.49 15.29 -1.64
N HIS A 47 -0.24 15.74 -1.57
CA HIS A 47 0.11 16.95 -0.82
C HIS A 47 1.16 17.79 -1.56
N PRO A 48 0.96 19.13 -1.69
CA PRO A 48 1.82 19.98 -2.53
C PRO A 48 3.25 20.17 -2.00
N GLN A 49 3.54 19.80 -0.76
CA GLN A 49 4.85 19.92 -0.14
C GLN A 49 5.54 18.57 0.12
N VAL A 50 4.93 17.46 -0.31
CA VAL A 50 5.56 16.14 -0.18
C VAL A 50 6.80 16.03 -1.08
N ARG A 51 7.80 15.29 -0.61
CA ARG A 51 9.06 15.06 -1.33
C ARG A 51 9.39 13.57 -1.34
N THR A 52 9.12 12.92 -2.46
CA THR A 52 9.35 11.48 -2.62
C THR A 52 10.06 11.14 -3.94
N PRO A 53 11.27 11.71 -4.18
CA PRO A 53 11.96 11.56 -5.47
C PRO A 53 12.28 10.10 -5.84
N ASN A 54 12.46 9.22 -4.84
CA ASN A 54 12.76 7.80 -5.07
C ASN A 54 11.51 6.99 -5.42
N ILE A 55 10.40 7.21 -4.72
CA ILE A 55 9.09 6.63 -5.06
C ILE A 55 8.67 7.14 -6.45
N ASP A 56 8.85 8.43 -6.73
CA ASP A 56 8.52 9.03 -8.02
C ASP A 56 9.39 8.47 -9.16
N ARG A 57 10.68 8.17 -8.91
CA ARG A 57 11.52 7.51 -9.94
C ARG A 57 11.10 6.06 -10.19
N LEU A 58 10.61 5.35 -9.18
CA LEU A 58 10.04 4.01 -9.36
C LEU A 58 8.76 4.09 -10.21
N ALA A 59 7.87 5.05 -9.92
CA ALA A 59 6.67 5.28 -10.71
C ALA A 59 6.99 5.56 -12.20
N ARG A 60 8.04 6.32 -12.48
CA ARG A 60 8.49 6.56 -13.87
C ARG A 60 9.05 5.32 -14.58
N ARG A 61 9.45 4.28 -13.84
CA ARG A 61 10.00 3.03 -14.39
C ARG A 61 8.95 1.97 -14.68
N GLY A 62 7.75 2.11 -14.13
CA GLY A 62 6.68 1.10 -14.21
C GLY A 62 5.29 1.69 -14.36
N VAL A 63 4.29 0.95 -13.94
CA VAL A 63 2.90 1.38 -13.88
C VAL A 63 2.58 1.89 -12.48
N LEU A 64 2.17 3.15 -12.41
CA LEU A 64 1.57 3.77 -11.23
C LEU A 64 0.06 3.53 -11.28
N PHE A 65 -0.51 2.87 -10.28
CA PHE A 65 -1.96 2.75 -10.12
C PHE A 65 -2.47 3.90 -9.27
N SER A 66 -2.99 4.95 -9.92
CA SER A 66 -3.44 6.16 -9.21
C SER A 66 -4.79 6.01 -8.49
N ASN A 67 -5.47 4.88 -8.71
CA ASN A 67 -6.76 4.55 -8.11
C ASN A 67 -6.71 3.15 -7.47
N ALA A 68 -5.67 2.90 -6.66
CA ALA A 68 -5.50 1.65 -5.92
C ALA A 68 -6.07 1.75 -4.51
N HIS A 69 -6.69 0.67 -4.02
CA HIS A 69 -7.39 0.64 -2.74
C HIS A 69 -7.04 -0.61 -1.92
N CYS A 70 -6.96 -0.44 -0.60
CA CYS A 70 -6.84 -1.56 0.32
C CYS A 70 -8.17 -2.30 0.49
N GLN A 71 -8.11 -3.56 0.94
CA GLN A 71 -9.32 -4.35 1.20
C GLN A 71 -9.88 -4.17 2.62
N ALA A 72 -9.10 -3.53 3.50
CA ALA A 72 -9.57 -3.06 4.79
C ALA A 72 -8.78 -1.80 5.19
N PRO A 73 -9.43 -0.80 5.84
CA PRO A 73 -8.76 0.45 6.22
C PRO A 73 -8.01 0.28 7.56
N ILE A 74 -7.33 -0.86 7.74
CA ILE A 74 -6.57 -1.21 8.94
C ILE A 74 -5.58 -2.34 8.66
N CYS A 75 -4.42 -2.32 9.32
CA CYS A 75 -3.24 -3.11 8.96
C CYS A 75 -3.48 -4.61 8.83
N ASN A 76 -3.97 -5.29 9.89
CA ASN A 76 -4.07 -6.76 9.89
C ASN A 76 -4.97 -7.28 8.76
N PRO A 77 -6.26 -6.92 8.67
CA PRO A 77 -7.13 -7.46 7.63
C PRO A 77 -6.71 -7.08 6.22
N SER A 78 -6.16 -5.87 6.00
CA SER A 78 -5.62 -5.49 4.70
C SER A 78 -4.46 -6.39 4.27
N ARG A 79 -3.48 -6.60 5.16
CA ARG A 79 -2.31 -7.45 4.89
C ARG A 79 -2.69 -8.91 4.75
N VAL A 80 -3.60 -9.41 5.58
CA VAL A 80 -4.15 -10.78 5.47
C VAL A 80 -4.81 -10.98 4.11
N SER A 81 -5.66 -10.05 3.69
CA SER A 81 -6.36 -10.15 2.41
C SER A 81 -5.38 -10.20 1.23
N LEU A 82 -4.38 -9.32 1.20
CA LEU A 82 -3.35 -9.32 0.16
C LEU A 82 -2.52 -10.63 0.17
N LEU A 83 -2.07 -11.07 1.36
CA LEU A 83 -1.17 -12.21 1.49
C LEU A 83 -1.85 -13.56 1.29
N THR A 84 -3.17 -13.64 1.42
CA THR A 84 -3.96 -14.87 1.22
C THR A 84 -4.79 -14.86 -0.06
N GLY A 85 -5.04 -13.67 -0.65
CA GLY A 85 -5.91 -13.49 -1.79
C GLY A 85 -7.40 -13.63 -1.48
N VAL A 86 -7.79 -13.52 -0.19
CA VAL A 86 -9.18 -13.68 0.28
C VAL A 86 -9.67 -12.40 0.93
N LEU A 87 -10.86 -11.94 0.57
CA LEU A 87 -11.47 -10.71 1.09
C LEU A 87 -11.71 -10.79 2.63
N PRO A 88 -11.67 -9.65 3.33
CA PRO A 88 -12.03 -9.60 4.75
C PRO A 88 -13.47 -10.09 5.00
N SER A 89 -14.40 -9.75 4.11
CA SER A 89 -15.80 -10.20 4.17
C SER A 89 -15.94 -11.72 4.05
N THR A 90 -15.05 -12.39 3.33
CA THR A 90 -15.04 -13.85 3.19
C THR A 90 -14.31 -14.53 4.33
N SER A 91 -13.19 -13.97 4.77
CA SER A 91 -12.34 -14.57 5.80
C SER A 91 -12.82 -14.34 7.23
N GLY A 92 -13.64 -13.29 7.47
CA GLY A 92 -14.04 -12.84 8.80
C GLY A 92 -12.94 -12.12 9.57
N VAL A 93 -11.80 -11.84 8.93
CA VAL A 93 -10.69 -11.08 9.55
C VAL A 93 -10.94 -9.60 9.34
N TYR A 94 -11.43 -8.91 10.36
CA TYR A 94 -11.78 -7.49 10.33
C TYR A 94 -10.93 -6.63 11.27
N GLU A 95 -10.27 -7.23 12.28
CA GLU A 95 -9.59 -6.50 13.35
C GLU A 95 -8.10 -6.88 13.52
N LEU A 96 -7.37 -6.06 14.29
CA LEU A 96 -5.93 -6.20 14.51
C LEU A 96 -5.55 -7.48 15.29
N ASN A 97 -6.42 -7.93 16.17
CA ASN A 97 -6.19 -9.06 17.07
C ASN A 97 -6.75 -10.39 16.55
N GLN A 98 -7.07 -10.45 15.26
CA GLN A 98 -7.55 -11.65 14.56
C GLN A 98 -6.46 -12.22 13.66
N PRO A 99 -5.61 -13.14 14.13
CA PRO A 99 -4.61 -13.80 13.30
C PRO A 99 -5.28 -14.62 12.20
N HIS A 100 -4.76 -14.59 10.99
CA HIS A 100 -5.37 -15.29 9.85
C HIS A 100 -5.51 -16.80 10.07
N HIS A 101 -4.58 -17.44 10.77
CA HIS A 101 -4.62 -18.88 11.05
C HIS A 101 -5.73 -19.31 12.04
N LEU A 102 -6.37 -18.36 12.73
CA LEU A 102 -7.54 -18.65 13.54
C LEU A 102 -8.86 -18.53 12.76
N SER A 103 -8.84 -17.93 11.58
CA SER A 103 -10.01 -17.95 10.69
C SER A 103 -10.26 -19.36 10.16
N THR A 104 -11.47 -19.86 10.31
CA THR A 104 -11.86 -21.19 9.78
C THR A 104 -11.75 -21.27 8.26
N VAL A 105 -11.88 -20.14 7.57
CA VAL A 105 -11.73 -20.03 6.12
C VAL A 105 -10.27 -20.05 5.69
N LEU A 106 -9.38 -19.43 6.50
CA LEU A 106 -7.97 -19.26 6.12
C LEU A 106 -7.02 -20.30 6.74
N LYS A 107 -7.50 -21.23 7.54
CA LYS A 107 -6.65 -22.21 8.27
C LYS A 107 -5.70 -23.00 7.35
N ASP A 108 -6.14 -23.28 6.13
CA ASP A 108 -5.40 -24.05 5.13
C ASP A 108 -4.94 -23.17 3.94
N ALA A 109 -5.13 -21.83 4.03
CA ALA A 109 -4.74 -20.93 2.97
C ALA A 109 -3.23 -20.78 2.91
N VAL A 110 -2.68 -20.88 1.70
CA VAL A 110 -1.25 -20.69 1.42
C VAL A 110 -0.98 -19.22 1.24
N THR A 111 -0.14 -18.66 2.11
CA THR A 111 0.25 -17.24 2.00
C THR A 111 1.13 -16.99 0.78
N LEU A 112 1.18 -15.75 0.29
CA LEU A 112 2.01 -15.38 -0.85
C LEU A 112 3.49 -15.80 -0.65
N PRO A 113 4.16 -15.55 0.51
CA PRO A 113 5.52 -16.01 0.74
C PRO A 113 5.65 -17.54 0.71
N ALA A 114 4.72 -18.27 1.36
CA ALA A 114 4.72 -19.73 1.36
C ALA A 114 4.58 -20.30 -0.06
N HIS A 115 3.73 -19.68 -0.87
CA HIS A 115 3.51 -20.06 -2.26
C HIS A 115 4.79 -19.92 -3.11
N TYR A 116 5.48 -18.79 -2.97
CA TYR A 116 6.78 -18.58 -3.63
C TYR A 116 7.85 -19.57 -3.17
N LYS A 117 7.88 -19.88 -1.86
CA LYS A 117 8.79 -20.89 -1.31
C LYS A 117 8.55 -22.26 -1.90
N ALA A 118 7.28 -22.68 -1.99
CA ALA A 118 6.88 -23.95 -2.61
C ALA A 118 7.23 -24.00 -4.10
N ALA A 119 7.19 -22.86 -4.80
CA ALA A 119 7.58 -22.73 -6.20
C ALA A 119 9.09 -22.68 -6.44
N GLY A 120 9.92 -22.86 -5.40
CA GLY A 120 11.39 -22.96 -5.50
C GLY A 120 12.14 -21.62 -5.40
N TYR A 121 11.46 -20.52 -5.11
CA TYR A 121 12.11 -19.23 -4.85
C TYR A 121 12.92 -19.24 -3.55
N HIS A 122 13.97 -18.44 -3.48
CA HIS A 122 14.58 -18.07 -2.21
C HIS A 122 13.77 -16.95 -1.56
N VAL A 123 13.03 -17.28 -0.48
CA VAL A 123 12.06 -16.37 0.14
C VAL A 123 12.63 -15.78 1.41
N LEU A 124 12.80 -14.47 1.45
CA LEU A 124 13.33 -13.74 2.59
C LEU A 124 12.54 -12.46 2.85
N GLY A 125 12.52 -12.06 4.11
CA GLY A 125 11.77 -10.87 4.50
C GLY A 125 12.29 -10.22 5.78
N ARG A 126 12.02 -8.91 5.89
CA ARG A 126 12.36 -8.14 7.07
C ARG A 126 11.37 -7.01 7.32
N GLY A 127 11.15 -6.69 8.60
CA GLY A 127 10.26 -5.61 9.00
C GLY A 127 8.78 -5.98 9.03
N LYS A 128 7.89 -5.00 8.81
CA LYS A 128 6.45 -5.19 8.96
C LYS A 128 5.80 -5.68 7.66
N ILE A 129 5.75 -6.97 7.44
CA ILE A 129 4.97 -7.61 6.36
C ILE A 129 3.61 -8.05 6.88
N TYR A 130 3.57 -8.73 8.01
CA TYR A 130 2.35 -9.05 8.77
C TYR A 130 2.08 -8.00 9.85
N HIS A 131 0.91 -8.07 10.48
CA HIS A 131 0.62 -7.32 11.70
C HIS A 131 1.01 -8.13 12.94
N GLY A 132 1.66 -7.48 13.92
CA GLY A 132 2.08 -8.15 15.14
C GLY A 132 3.11 -9.25 14.90
N ARG A 133 2.85 -10.43 15.43
CA ARG A 133 3.66 -11.65 15.28
C ARG A 133 2.80 -12.78 14.68
N TYR A 134 2.14 -12.47 13.56
CA TYR A 134 1.23 -13.39 12.89
C TYR A 134 1.88 -14.07 11.68
N GLU A 135 3.17 -13.84 11.45
CA GLU A 135 3.96 -14.54 10.46
C GLU A 135 4.14 -16.02 10.83
N TYR A 136 4.15 -16.86 9.81
CA TYR A 136 4.63 -18.22 9.94
C TYR A 136 6.12 -18.29 9.58
N PRO A 137 7.01 -18.67 10.51
CA PRO A 137 8.43 -18.83 10.20
C PRO A 137 8.68 -19.82 9.05
N THR A 138 7.80 -20.82 8.91
CA THR A 138 7.87 -21.82 7.84
C THR A 138 7.66 -21.27 6.43
N ASP A 139 7.01 -20.12 6.29
CA ASP A 139 6.74 -19.48 4.99
C ASP A 139 8.02 -18.90 4.36
N TRP A 140 9.07 -18.74 5.15
CA TRP A 140 10.30 -18.04 4.79
C TRP A 140 11.54 -18.94 4.86
N HIS A 141 12.59 -18.59 4.15
CA HIS A 141 13.94 -19.13 4.42
C HIS A 141 14.65 -18.27 5.47
N ASP A 142 14.42 -16.96 5.46
CA ASP A 142 14.89 -16.00 6.47
C ASP A 142 13.83 -14.92 6.65
N PHE A 143 13.34 -14.74 7.87
CA PHE A 143 12.41 -13.66 8.22
C PHE A 143 12.72 -13.12 9.61
N LYS A 144 12.79 -11.78 9.71
CA LYS A 144 13.03 -11.12 10.98
C LYS A 144 12.25 -9.84 11.12
N THR A 145 11.52 -9.70 12.20
CA THR A 145 11.00 -8.40 12.63
C THR A 145 12.15 -7.56 13.18
N THR A 146 12.15 -6.27 12.89
CA THR A 146 13.20 -5.35 13.35
C THR A 146 12.68 -4.53 14.52
N GLY A 147 13.47 -4.47 15.59
CA GLY A 147 13.24 -3.55 16.69
C GLY A 147 13.33 -2.10 16.21
N ASP A 148 12.64 -1.21 16.90
CA ASP A 148 12.57 0.20 16.53
C ASP A 148 12.88 1.07 17.75
N ALA A 149 14.05 1.73 17.75
CA ALA A 149 14.51 2.58 18.84
C ALA A 149 13.57 3.78 19.09
N ARG A 150 12.78 4.21 18.09
CA ARG A 150 11.75 5.26 18.24
C ARG A 150 10.75 4.94 19.35
N ASN A 151 10.50 3.65 19.61
CA ASN A 151 9.55 3.24 20.63
C ASN A 151 9.97 3.59 22.06
N GLN A 152 11.22 3.91 22.30
CA GLN A 152 11.67 4.37 23.63
C GLN A 152 11.34 5.86 23.83
N GLN A 153 11.41 6.68 22.78
CA GLN A 153 11.21 8.12 22.88
C GLN A 153 9.84 8.49 23.49
N TRP A 154 8.73 7.97 22.96
CA TRP A 154 7.40 8.29 23.47
C TRP A 154 7.12 7.73 24.87
N ARG A 155 7.84 6.68 25.26
CA ARG A 155 7.72 6.08 26.61
C ARG A 155 8.40 6.92 27.68
N THR A 156 9.51 7.56 27.32
CA THR A 156 10.33 8.34 28.24
C THR A 156 9.99 9.83 28.22
N LYS A 157 9.87 10.40 27.01
CA LYS A 157 9.60 11.83 26.82
C LYS A 157 8.89 12.07 25.50
N PRO A 158 7.54 12.19 25.48
CA PRO A 158 6.80 12.61 24.29
C PRO A 158 7.31 13.95 23.74
N VAL A 159 7.22 14.13 22.43
CA VAL A 159 7.71 15.34 21.73
C VAL A 159 6.60 16.39 21.61
N SER A 160 5.38 15.95 21.26
CA SER A 160 4.24 16.86 21.15
C SER A 160 3.68 17.24 22.52
N SER A 161 3.00 18.39 22.57
CA SER A 161 2.38 18.92 23.79
C SER A 161 0.97 18.35 24.06
N ILE A 162 0.49 17.37 23.29
CA ILE A 162 -0.85 16.80 23.47
C ILE A 162 -0.83 15.86 24.69
N PRO A 163 -1.64 16.14 25.73
CA PRO A 163 -1.63 15.31 26.93
C PRO A 163 -2.04 13.85 26.63
N GLY A 164 -1.28 12.91 27.18
CA GLY A 164 -1.57 11.48 27.08
C GLY A 164 -1.39 10.83 25.70
N ILE A 165 -0.80 11.54 24.74
CA ILE A 165 -0.70 11.11 23.32
C ILE A 165 0.09 9.79 23.13
N ARG A 166 1.11 9.54 23.95
CA ARG A 166 1.88 8.28 23.99
C ARG A 166 2.32 7.81 22.60
N VAL A 167 1.99 6.56 22.24
CA VAL A 167 2.36 5.94 20.96
C VAL A 167 1.86 6.68 19.70
N ARG A 168 0.89 7.59 19.84
CA ARG A 168 0.40 8.42 18.73
C ARG A 168 1.11 9.77 18.63
N ASP A 169 2.20 9.95 19.36
CA ASP A 169 3.02 11.16 19.37
C ASP A 169 3.73 11.42 18.04
N PHE A 170 4.19 12.65 17.86
CA PHE A 170 4.82 13.10 16.62
C PHE A 170 5.85 14.20 16.89
N GLY A 171 6.86 14.26 16.04
CA GLY A 171 7.89 15.30 16.10
C GLY A 171 9.30 14.79 15.77
N PRO A 172 10.29 15.69 15.67
CA PRO A 172 11.67 15.32 15.43
C PRO A 172 12.30 14.65 16.63
N ILE A 173 13.09 13.60 16.38
CA ILE A 173 13.90 12.97 17.41
C ILE A 173 15.38 12.96 17.02
N ASP A 174 16.26 13.04 18.04
CA ASP A 174 17.71 13.10 17.87
C ASP A 174 18.33 11.71 18.14
N LEU A 175 17.90 10.73 17.32
CA LEU A 175 18.52 9.40 17.24
C LEU A 175 19.41 9.33 15.99
N PRO A 176 20.57 8.65 16.07
CA PRO A 176 21.32 8.28 14.87
C PRO A 176 20.43 7.53 13.87
N GLU A 177 20.52 7.87 12.60
CA GLU A 177 19.63 7.30 11.57
C GLU A 177 19.78 5.78 11.49
N GLU A 178 20.96 5.25 11.79
CA GLU A 178 21.28 3.83 11.85
C GLU A 178 20.46 3.05 12.88
N GLN A 179 19.85 3.73 13.84
CA GLN A 179 19.00 3.14 14.87
C GLN A 179 17.53 3.08 14.47
N PHE A 180 17.14 3.71 13.35
CA PHE A 180 15.78 3.61 12.85
C PHE A 180 15.56 2.26 12.18
N GLY A 181 14.55 1.52 12.65
CA GLY A 181 14.24 0.18 12.17
C GLY A 181 14.02 0.11 10.66
N ASP A 182 13.43 1.14 10.06
CA ASP A 182 13.15 1.21 8.63
C ASP A 182 14.43 1.33 7.81
N LEU A 183 15.42 2.12 8.25
CA LEU A 183 16.72 2.19 7.57
C LEU A 183 17.54 0.92 7.77
N ILE A 184 17.42 0.27 8.94
CA ILE A 184 18.03 -1.06 9.16
C ILE A 184 17.45 -2.07 8.16
N ASN A 185 16.14 -2.06 7.94
CA ASN A 185 15.48 -2.96 6.98
C ASN A 185 15.93 -2.68 5.54
N ALA A 186 15.97 -1.41 5.15
CA ALA A 186 16.41 -1.00 3.81
C ALA A 186 17.87 -1.38 3.54
N ARG A 187 18.78 -1.14 4.48
CA ARG A 187 20.20 -1.54 4.37
C ARG A 187 20.40 -3.05 4.35
N TRP A 188 19.59 -3.79 5.14
CA TRP A 188 19.62 -5.25 5.06
C TRP A 188 19.23 -5.72 3.66
N ALA A 189 18.14 -5.20 3.09
CA ALA A 189 17.71 -5.53 1.74
C ALA A 189 18.79 -5.18 0.71
N ALA A 190 19.40 -3.99 0.83
CA ALA A 190 20.52 -3.57 -0.01
C ALA A 190 21.68 -4.57 0.03
N GLY A 191 22.04 -5.08 1.22
CA GLY A 191 23.06 -6.11 1.38
C GLY A 191 22.65 -7.46 0.78
N GLN A 192 21.37 -7.86 0.88
CA GLN A 192 20.89 -9.10 0.25
C GLN A 192 20.92 -9.01 -1.28
N LEU A 193 20.61 -7.85 -1.86
CA LEU A 193 20.62 -7.61 -3.32
C LEU A 193 22.03 -7.75 -3.95
N GLN A 194 23.09 -7.73 -3.16
CA GLN A 194 24.46 -7.99 -3.64
C GLN A 194 24.84 -9.48 -3.67
N ARG A 195 23.95 -10.37 -3.20
CA ARG A 195 24.20 -11.81 -3.12
C ARG A 195 23.66 -12.53 -4.34
N ASP A 196 24.37 -13.54 -4.80
CA ASP A 196 23.80 -14.55 -5.70
C ASP A 196 23.13 -15.65 -4.87
N PHE A 197 21.86 -15.93 -5.17
CA PHE A 197 21.09 -16.99 -4.51
C PHE A 197 21.04 -18.29 -5.32
N GLY A 198 21.61 -18.34 -6.55
CA GLY A 198 21.58 -19.48 -7.45
C GLY A 198 20.17 -19.84 -7.95
N ARG A 199 19.15 -19.04 -7.59
CA ARG A 199 17.73 -19.22 -7.96
C ARG A 199 16.99 -17.89 -7.77
N PRO A 200 15.81 -17.71 -8.39
CA PRO A 200 15.01 -16.50 -8.19
C PRO A 200 14.68 -16.26 -6.72
N PHE A 201 14.60 -15.00 -6.31
CA PHE A 201 14.21 -14.63 -4.95
C PHE A 201 12.86 -13.90 -4.91
N PHE A 202 12.16 -14.08 -3.79
CA PHE A 202 11.08 -13.23 -3.33
C PHE A 202 11.53 -12.54 -2.04
N MET A 203 11.79 -11.25 -2.11
CA MET A 203 12.27 -10.43 -0.98
C MET A 203 11.21 -9.42 -0.55
N ALA A 204 10.67 -9.60 0.65
CA ALA A 204 9.69 -8.68 1.21
C ALA A 204 10.33 -7.77 2.27
N VAL A 205 10.16 -6.45 2.10
CA VAL A 205 10.72 -5.45 3.01
C VAL A 205 9.61 -4.56 3.55
N GLY A 206 9.37 -4.65 4.86
CA GLY A 206 8.36 -3.87 5.55
C GLY A 206 8.93 -2.61 6.17
N ILE A 207 8.44 -1.47 5.76
CA ILE A 207 8.72 -0.14 6.29
C ILE A 207 7.58 0.24 7.22
N ARG A 208 7.91 0.70 8.43
CA ARG A 208 6.91 0.99 9.44
C ARG A 208 6.38 2.43 9.40
N LEU A 209 7.22 3.40 9.08
CA LEU A 209 6.77 4.77 8.88
C LEU A 209 5.92 4.87 7.59
N PRO A 210 4.97 5.83 7.54
CA PRO A 210 4.60 6.83 8.55
C PRO A 210 3.64 6.35 9.66
N HIS A 211 3.58 5.05 10.00
CA HIS A 211 2.81 4.60 11.16
C HIS A 211 3.31 5.28 12.45
N VAL A 212 2.39 5.65 13.31
CA VAL A 212 2.67 6.27 14.61
C VAL A 212 3.63 5.43 15.49
N PRO A 213 4.49 6.07 16.30
CA PRO A 213 4.69 7.49 16.44
C PRO A 213 5.33 8.11 15.19
N LEU A 214 4.87 9.32 14.82
CA LEU A 214 5.40 10.02 13.65
C LEU A 214 6.74 10.67 13.99
N TYR A 215 7.74 9.87 14.24
CA TYR A 215 9.08 10.28 14.59
C TYR A 215 10.06 9.99 13.46
N ALA A 216 10.71 11.05 12.98
CA ALA A 216 11.76 10.95 11.97
C ALA A 216 13.00 11.74 12.40
N PRO A 217 14.17 11.49 11.80
CA PRO A 217 15.36 12.28 12.07
C PRO A 217 15.13 13.77 11.79
N ARG A 218 15.67 14.64 12.66
CA ARG A 218 15.45 16.08 12.63
C ARG A 218 15.73 16.74 11.27
N ARG A 219 16.64 16.20 10.46
CA ARG A 219 16.97 16.77 9.15
C ARG A 219 15.78 16.77 8.18
N PHE A 220 14.87 15.81 8.29
CA PHE A 220 13.66 15.75 7.46
C PHE A 220 12.64 16.80 7.89
N PHE A 221 12.51 17.08 9.19
CA PHE A 221 11.66 18.16 9.70
C PHE A 221 12.14 19.56 9.28
N LYS A 222 13.45 19.78 9.11
CA LYS A 222 13.97 21.07 8.62
C LYS A 222 13.40 21.48 7.26
N ARG A 223 12.96 20.51 6.46
CA ARG A 223 12.35 20.75 5.14
C ARG A 223 10.84 21.03 5.20
N HIS A 224 10.23 20.76 6.34
CA HIS A 224 8.81 20.96 6.61
C HIS A 224 8.61 21.81 7.88
N PRO A 225 9.06 23.08 7.89
CA PRO A 225 8.86 23.94 9.05
C PRO A 225 7.36 24.16 9.27
N ASP A 226 6.88 23.90 10.49
CA ASP A 226 5.47 23.87 10.88
C ASP A 226 4.69 25.12 10.43
N LYS A 227 5.28 26.31 10.60
CA LYS A 227 4.66 27.59 10.21
C LYS A 227 4.37 27.71 8.70
N GLN A 228 5.08 26.96 7.85
CA GLN A 228 4.98 27.00 6.39
C GLN A 228 4.20 25.80 5.83
N VAL A 229 3.87 24.81 6.67
CA VAL A 229 3.14 23.63 6.24
C VAL A 229 1.72 24.01 5.88
N LYS A 230 1.28 23.59 4.70
CA LYS A 230 -0.12 23.66 4.27
C LYS A 230 -0.90 22.57 4.97
N LEU A 231 -2.08 22.91 5.46
CA LEU A 231 -3.01 21.91 5.99
C LEU A 231 -3.74 21.21 4.84
N PRO A 232 -4.25 20.00 5.06
CA PRO A 232 -5.18 19.37 4.11
C PRO A 232 -6.36 20.29 3.81
N VAL A 233 -6.94 20.12 2.63
CA VAL A 233 -8.15 20.87 2.25
C VAL A 233 -9.33 20.25 2.95
N VAL A 234 -10.00 21.01 3.80
CA VAL A 234 -11.15 20.56 4.58
C VAL A 234 -12.30 21.56 4.48
N ARG A 235 -13.54 21.07 4.60
CA ARG A 235 -14.76 21.89 4.73
C ARG A 235 -15.24 21.87 6.17
N GLY A 236 -15.73 23.00 6.65
CA GLY A 236 -16.27 23.12 8.01
C GLY A 236 -17.60 22.38 8.21
N ASP A 237 -18.38 22.22 7.15
CA ASP A 237 -19.70 21.56 7.11
C ASP A 237 -19.64 20.15 6.50
N ASP A 238 -18.46 19.57 6.30
CA ASP A 238 -18.23 18.26 5.65
C ASP A 238 -18.96 17.07 6.34
N LEU A 239 -19.37 17.24 7.59
CA LEU A 239 -20.11 16.21 8.32
C LEU A 239 -21.65 16.40 8.27
N ALA A 240 -22.14 17.46 7.62
CA ALA A 240 -23.55 17.84 7.72
C ALA A 240 -24.50 16.87 7.00
N ASP A 241 -24.04 16.19 5.95
CA ASP A 241 -24.83 15.25 5.16
C ASP A 241 -24.43 13.77 5.38
N LEU A 242 -23.58 13.50 6.37
CA LEU A 242 -23.23 12.13 6.73
C LEU A 242 -24.40 11.43 7.45
N PRO A 243 -24.67 10.16 7.12
CA PRO A 243 -25.62 9.36 7.86
C PRO A 243 -25.09 9.02 9.27
N PRO A 244 -25.95 8.56 10.19
CA PRO A 244 -25.54 8.20 11.56
C PRO A 244 -24.33 7.28 11.66
N ALA A 245 -24.21 6.27 10.79
CA ALA A 245 -23.07 5.37 10.76
C ALA A 245 -21.77 6.09 10.35
N GLY A 246 -21.81 6.96 9.33
CA GLY A 246 -20.67 7.79 8.93
C GLY A 246 -20.21 8.71 10.05
N LEU A 247 -21.16 9.37 10.74
CA LEU A 247 -20.86 10.20 11.92
C LEU A 247 -20.23 9.38 13.06
N GLN A 248 -20.62 8.11 13.24
CA GLN A 248 -20.02 7.24 14.24
C GLN A 248 -18.55 6.93 13.91
N ILE A 249 -18.21 6.76 12.64
CA ILE A 249 -16.82 6.56 12.20
C ILE A 249 -15.96 7.77 12.56
N THR A 250 -16.43 9.01 12.34
CA THR A 250 -15.66 10.20 12.71
C THR A 250 -15.38 10.25 14.22
N ARG A 251 -16.28 9.69 15.03
CA ARG A 251 -16.17 9.65 16.50
C ARG A 251 -15.27 8.50 17.02
N TYR A 252 -14.92 7.54 16.18
CA TYR A 252 -14.11 6.39 16.57
C TYR A 252 -12.80 6.79 17.28
N MET A 253 -12.19 7.89 16.85
CA MET A 253 -10.95 8.41 17.46
C MET A 253 -11.19 9.35 18.64
N HIS A 254 -12.45 9.73 18.95
CA HIS A 254 -12.75 10.73 20.01
C HIS A 254 -12.22 10.35 21.39
N ASN A 255 -12.18 9.06 21.69
CA ASN A 255 -11.67 8.55 22.98
C ASN A 255 -10.15 8.38 22.99
N THR A 256 -9.45 8.85 21.94
CA THR A 256 -8.00 8.80 21.86
C THR A 256 -7.43 10.23 21.93
N PRO A 257 -6.21 10.41 22.47
CA PRO A 257 -5.57 11.74 22.48
C PRO A 257 -5.35 12.34 21.10
N LEU A 258 -5.15 11.51 20.08
CA LEU A 258 -5.06 11.95 18.68
C LEU A 258 -6.47 11.98 18.07
N ASN A 259 -7.21 13.04 18.34
CA ASN A 259 -8.50 13.31 17.72
C ASN A 259 -8.56 14.79 17.30
N HIS A 260 -9.51 15.13 16.42
CA HIS A 260 -9.59 16.46 15.81
C HIS A 260 -9.69 17.58 16.86
N LYS A 261 -10.54 17.40 17.87
CA LYS A 261 -10.73 18.36 18.96
C LYS A 261 -9.44 18.62 19.73
N SER A 262 -8.72 17.54 20.11
CA SER A 262 -7.45 17.65 20.88
C SER A 262 -6.35 18.31 20.04
N VAL A 263 -6.25 17.96 18.76
CA VAL A 263 -5.25 18.54 17.85
C VAL A 263 -5.50 20.02 17.64
N LEU A 264 -6.76 20.45 17.45
CA LEU A 264 -7.12 21.87 17.31
C LEU A 264 -6.84 22.62 18.62
N ALA A 265 -7.33 22.11 19.76
CA ALA A 265 -7.19 22.77 21.05
C ALA A 265 -5.73 22.97 21.48
N SER A 266 -4.85 22.06 21.07
CA SER A 266 -3.41 22.13 21.35
C SER A 266 -2.63 22.97 20.32
N GLY A 267 -3.24 23.42 19.23
CA GLY A 267 -2.57 24.12 18.13
C GLY A 267 -1.59 23.25 17.32
N ASN A 268 -1.66 21.93 17.44
CA ASN A 268 -0.67 21.01 16.89
C ASN A 268 -0.97 20.49 15.46
N TRP A 269 -1.99 20.97 14.78
CA TRP A 269 -2.35 20.41 13.46
C TRP A 269 -1.21 20.51 12.45
N ARG A 270 -0.59 21.69 12.32
CA ARG A 270 0.56 21.89 11.42
C ARG A 270 1.75 21.02 11.81
N ASN A 271 2.00 20.84 13.11
CA ASN A 271 3.07 20.00 13.61
C ASN A 271 2.85 18.52 13.25
N ALA A 272 1.60 18.04 13.36
CA ALA A 272 1.25 16.65 12.98
C ALA A 272 1.40 16.44 11.46
N VAL A 273 0.94 17.40 10.65
CA VAL A 273 1.12 17.37 9.17
C VAL A 273 2.61 17.42 8.81
N ALA A 274 3.40 18.31 9.43
CA ALA A 274 4.85 18.39 9.23
C ALA A 274 5.53 17.06 9.55
N ALA A 275 5.10 16.41 10.64
CA ALA A 275 5.64 15.13 11.05
C ALA A 275 5.31 14.01 10.08
N TYR A 276 4.09 13.97 9.53
CA TYR A 276 3.71 12.99 8.53
C TYR A 276 4.54 13.17 7.24
N LEU A 277 4.69 14.41 6.75
CA LEU A 277 5.55 14.74 5.60
C LEU A 277 7.00 14.35 5.83
N ALA A 278 7.56 14.66 7.01
CA ALA A 278 8.93 14.30 7.36
C ALA A 278 9.13 12.78 7.44
N CYS A 279 8.17 12.06 7.98
CA CYS A 279 8.19 10.60 8.00
C CYS A 279 8.09 10.01 6.59
N THR A 280 7.22 10.55 5.73
CA THR A 280 7.09 10.13 4.33
C THR A 280 8.39 10.36 3.55
N GLU A 281 9.05 11.50 3.76
CA GLU A 281 10.35 11.77 3.12
C GLU A 281 11.47 10.83 3.63
N PHE A 282 11.44 10.44 4.90
CA PHE A 282 12.38 9.44 5.43
C PHE A 282 12.09 8.03 4.86
N VAL A 283 10.82 7.67 4.67
CA VAL A 283 10.42 6.44 3.97
C VAL A 283 10.95 6.44 2.54
N ASP A 284 10.79 7.54 1.82
CA ASP A 284 11.35 7.70 0.47
C ASP A 284 12.87 7.53 0.43
N HIS A 285 13.58 8.05 1.45
CA HIS A 285 15.01 7.80 1.60
C HIS A 285 15.33 6.29 1.76
N CYS A 286 14.58 5.56 2.58
CA CYS A 286 14.74 4.12 2.74
C CYS A 286 14.45 3.36 1.43
N VAL A 287 13.42 3.76 0.69
CA VAL A 287 13.13 3.22 -0.66
C VAL A 287 14.30 3.50 -1.59
N GLY A 288 14.89 4.70 -1.54
CA GLY A 288 16.07 5.07 -2.31
C GLY A 288 17.25 4.11 -2.10
N VAL A 289 17.56 3.79 -0.83
CA VAL A 289 18.65 2.85 -0.48
C VAL A 289 18.44 1.48 -1.14
N MET A 290 17.20 0.97 -1.17
CA MET A 290 16.90 -0.32 -1.79
C MET A 290 16.97 -0.26 -3.31
N LEU A 291 16.44 0.79 -3.93
CA LEU A 291 16.45 0.94 -5.39
C LEU A 291 17.86 1.17 -5.93
N ASP A 292 18.69 1.95 -5.24
CA ASP A 292 20.10 2.17 -5.63
C ASP A 292 20.88 0.86 -5.57
N ALA A 293 20.67 0.06 -4.53
CA ALA A 293 21.31 -1.25 -4.40
C ALA A 293 20.85 -2.25 -5.47
N LEU A 294 19.55 -2.24 -5.82
CA LEU A 294 19.02 -3.07 -6.91
C LEU A 294 19.64 -2.63 -8.25
N ASP A 295 19.66 -1.32 -8.53
CA ASP A 295 20.22 -0.79 -9.79
C ASP A 295 21.70 -1.13 -9.97
N ALA A 296 22.46 -1.24 -8.86
CA ALA A 296 23.87 -1.61 -8.87
C ALA A 296 24.12 -3.14 -8.84
N SER A 297 23.07 -3.96 -8.71
CA SER A 297 23.19 -5.42 -8.61
C SER A 297 23.05 -6.12 -9.95
N SER A 298 23.44 -7.40 -10.00
CA SER A 298 23.20 -8.28 -11.15
C SER A 298 21.71 -8.55 -11.39
N HIS A 299 20.85 -8.26 -10.40
CA HIS A 299 19.41 -8.49 -10.43
C HIS A 299 18.58 -7.34 -11.03
N ALA A 300 19.24 -6.23 -11.41
CA ALA A 300 18.56 -5.01 -11.89
C ALA A 300 17.61 -5.23 -13.08
N LYS A 301 17.96 -6.19 -13.97
CA LYS A 301 17.21 -6.43 -15.22
C LYS A 301 16.12 -7.48 -15.10
N ASP A 302 16.12 -8.28 -14.05
CA ASP A 302 15.25 -9.46 -13.88
C ASP A 302 14.39 -9.38 -12.63
N THR A 303 14.26 -8.20 -12.01
CA THR A 303 13.47 -8.02 -10.80
C THR A 303 12.20 -7.23 -11.06
N VAL A 304 11.07 -7.80 -10.66
CA VAL A 304 9.81 -7.07 -10.50
C VAL A 304 9.83 -6.39 -9.14
N VAL A 305 9.66 -5.07 -9.13
CA VAL A 305 9.55 -4.25 -7.92
C VAL A 305 8.09 -3.89 -7.71
N VAL A 306 7.54 -4.25 -6.56
CA VAL A 306 6.20 -3.85 -6.11
C VAL A 306 6.34 -2.97 -4.89
N LEU A 307 5.82 -1.74 -4.97
CA LEU A 307 5.72 -0.83 -3.81
C LEU A 307 4.24 -0.58 -3.54
N TRP A 308 3.82 -0.75 -2.28
CA TRP A 308 2.44 -0.59 -1.85
C TRP A 308 2.34 -0.12 -0.40
N SER A 309 1.22 0.50 -0.04
CA SER A 309 0.85 0.77 1.36
C SER A 309 -0.34 -0.08 1.75
N ASP A 310 -0.41 -0.49 3.02
CA ASP A 310 -1.48 -1.37 3.51
C ASP A 310 -2.84 -0.67 3.65
N HIS A 311 -2.89 0.62 3.92
CA HIS A 311 -4.06 1.50 3.91
C HIS A 311 -3.58 2.96 3.96
N GLY A 312 -4.53 3.88 3.83
CA GLY A 312 -4.27 5.31 3.93
C GLY A 312 -4.34 5.86 5.36
N TRP A 313 -4.44 7.20 5.48
CA TRP A 313 -4.39 7.92 6.74
C TRP A 313 -5.02 9.30 6.61
N HIS A 314 -5.91 9.67 7.54
CA HIS A 314 -6.48 11.02 7.66
C HIS A 314 -5.60 11.91 8.54
N LEU A 315 -5.52 13.18 8.17
CA LEU A 315 -4.81 14.23 8.90
C LEU A 315 -5.70 15.44 9.21
N GLY A 316 -7.02 15.20 9.36
CA GLY A 316 -8.03 16.19 9.69
C GLY A 316 -9.20 16.25 8.72
N GLU A 317 -9.09 15.64 7.53
CA GLU A 317 -10.19 15.48 6.58
C GLU A 317 -11.36 14.76 7.26
N LYS A 318 -12.60 15.18 6.99
CA LYS A 318 -13.82 14.72 7.66
C LYS A 318 -13.73 14.77 9.21
N GLN A 319 -12.95 15.73 9.73
CA GLN A 319 -12.64 15.85 11.17
C GLN A 319 -12.14 14.53 11.79
N HIS A 320 -11.61 13.63 10.94
CA HIS A 320 -11.10 12.32 11.30
C HIS A 320 -9.57 12.33 11.35
N TRP A 321 -8.99 11.41 12.12
CA TRP A 321 -7.55 11.22 12.27
C TRP A 321 -7.23 9.74 12.19
N ALA A 322 -6.06 9.46 11.63
CA ALA A 322 -5.58 8.09 11.41
C ALA A 322 -6.40 7.37 10.31
N LYS A 323 -6.76 6.14 10.53
CA LYS A 323 -7.37 5.16 9.63
C LYS A 323 -8.73 4.74 10.16
N ARG A 324 -9.30 3.66 9.65
CA ARG A 324 -10.57 3.09 10.10
C ARG A 324 -11.79 3.88 9.62
N SER A 325 -11.72 4.32 8.36
CA SER A 325 -12.88 4.87 7.64
C SER A 325 -13.02 4.23 6.27
N LEU A 326 -14.16 4.41 5.62
CA LEU A 326 -14.44 3.88 4.29
C LEU A 326 -14.24 4.93 3.18
N TRP A 327 -13.80 6.15 3.55
CA TRP A 327 -13.49 7.24 2.63
C TRP A 327 -12.10 7.10 1.98
N GLY A 328 -11.86 7.91 0.96
CA GLY A 328 -10.66 7.88 0.14
C GLY A 328 -9.37 7.94 0.94
N GLU A 329 -9.29 8.83 1.92
CA GLU A 329 -8.09 9.04 2.73
C GLU A 329 -7.61 7.80 3.50
N SER A 330 -8.53 6.91 3.90
CA SER A 330 -8.17 5.63 4.55
C SER A 330 -8.02 4.48 3.58
N THR A 331 -8.64 4.54 2.39
CA THR A 331 -8.73 3.37 1.51
C THR A 331 -7.81 3.46 0.31
N ARG A 332 -7.53 4.67 -0.22
CA ARG A 332 -6.64 4.89 -1.35
C ARG A 332 -5.19 4.83 -0.92
N VAL A 333 -4.39 4.09 -1.68
CA VAL A 333 -3.01 3.77 -1.34
C VAL A 333 -2.08 3.92 -2.54
N PRO A 334 -0.80 4.25 -2.36
CA PRO A 334 0.20 4.09 -3.40
C PRO A 334 0.33 2.62 -3.79
N LEU A 335 0.34 2.37 -5.11
CA LEU A 335 0.66 1.08 -5.70
C LEU A 335 1.47 1.31 -6.98
N ILE A 336 2.69 0.79 -7.02
CA ILE A 336 3.58 0.89 -8.17
C ILE A 336 4.12 -0.50 -8.46
N VAL A 337 4.06 -0.91 -9.72
CA VAL A 337 4.67 -2.15 -10.19
C VAL A 337 5.60 -1.84 -11.36
N ALA A 338 6.88 -2.15 -11.20
CA ALA A 338 7.91 -1.95 -12.23
C ALA A 338 8.69 -3.24 -12.45
N GLY A 339 9.03 -3.56 -13.69
CA GLY A 339 9.79 -4.80 -13.97
C GLY A 339 10.04 -4.99 -15.46
N PRO A 340 10.77 -6.05 -15.79
CA PRO A 340 11.08 -6.36 -17.19
C PRO A 340 9.80 -6.66 -17.99
N GLY A 341 9.72 -6.08 -19.19
CA GLY A 341 8.60 -6.32 -20.11
C GLY A 341 7.28 -5.66 -19.71
N LEU A 342 7.23 -4.89 -18.62
CA LEU A 342 6.06 -4.14 -18.21
C LEU A 342 6.01 -2.75 -18.86
N ALA A 343 4.80 -2.22 -19.03
CA ALA A 343 4.60 -0.86 -19.52
C ALA A 343 5.06 0.19 -18.47
N LYS A 344 5.13 1.43 -18.93
CA LYS A 344 5.35 2.60 -18.06
C LYS A 344 4.18 3.55 -18.23
N GLY A 345 3.72 4.13 -17.14
CA GLY A 345 2.64 5.12 -17.20
C GLY A 345 1.74 5.10 -15.98
N ASN A 346 0.65 5.86 -16.08
CA ASN A 346 -0.39 5.92 -15.06
C ASN A 346 -1.59 5.06 -15.46
N CYS A 347 -2.06 4.24 -14.54
CA CYS A 347 -3.31 3.50 -14.63
C CYS A 347 -4.32 4.09 -13.65
N SER A 348 -5.42 4.65 -14.12
CA SER A 348 -6.50 5.22 -13.31
C SER A 348 -7.62 4.23 -12.99
N ARG A 349 -7.50 2.99 -13.46
CA ARG A 349 -8.48 1.94 -13.17
C ARG A 349 -8.53 1.63 -11.67
N PRO A 350 -9.73 1.43 -11.08
CA PRO A 350 -9.85 1.03 -9.68
C PRO A 350 -9.33 -0.38 -9.48
N VAL A 351 -8.29 -0.55 -8.67
CA VAL A 351 -7.70 -1.85 -8.38
C VAL A 351 -7.57 -2.08 -6.88
N GLY A 352 -7.59 -3.33 -6.47
CA GLY A 352 -7.40 -3.73 -5.07
C GLY A 352 -5.99 -4.23 -4.79
N LEU A 353 -5.49 -4.07 -3.56
CA LEU A 353 -4.24 -4.74 -3.16
C LEU A 353 -4.33 -6.27 -3.24
N ILE A 354 -5.54 -6.82 -3.11
CA ILE A 354 -5.82 -8.25 -3.26
C ILE A 354 -5.46 -8.77 -4.65
N ASP A 355 -5.45 -7.89 -5.66
CA ASP A 355 -5.10 -8.21 -7.04
C ASP A 355 -3.61 -8.54 -7.20
N LEU A 356 -2.78 -8.19 -6.22
CA LEU A 356 -1.34 -8.47 -6.26
C LEU A 356 -1.00 -9.96 -6.22
N TYR A 357 -1.74 -10.77 -5.47
CA TYR A 357 -1.45 -12.21 -5.42
C TYR A 357 -1.61 -12.88 -6.80
N PRO A 358 -2.77 -12.80 -7.46
CA PRO A 358 -2.92 -13.39 -8.80
C PRO A 358 -2.00 -12.74 -9.84
N THR A 359 -1.71 -11.44 -9.73
CA THR A 359 -0.78 -10.72 -10.62
C THR A 359 0.65 -11.28 -10.53
N LEU A 360 1.15 -11.43 -9.31
CA LEU A 360 2.49 -11.93 -9.08
C LEU A 360 2.63 -13.40 -9.48
N ASN A 361 1.58 -14.20 -9.30
CA ASN A 361 1.55 -15.57 -9.81
C ASN A 361 1.67 -15.62 -11.33
N GLU A 362 0.91 -14.77 -12.05
CA GLU A 362 0.96 -14.72 -13.51
C GLU A 362 2.31 -14.19 -14.02
N LEU A 363 2.86 -13.12 -13.42
CA LEU A 363 4.16 -12.56 -13.80
C LEU A 363 5.32 -13.55 -13.61
N CYS A 364 5.22 -14.41 -12.61
CA CYS A 364 6.26 -15.37 -12.25
C CYS A 364 5.98 -16.79 -12.74
N ASP A 365 4.95 -16.98 -13.56
CA ASP A 365 4.53 -18.30 -14.08
C ASP A 365 4.42 -19.34 -12.95
N LEU A 366 3.67 -19.00 -11.89
CA LEU A 366 3.43 -19.90 -10.78
C LEU A 366 2.08 -20.61 -10.93
N ALA A 367 2.03 -21.84 -10.43
CA ALA A 367 0.77 -22.58 -10.33
C ALA A 367 -0.25 -21.82 -9.47
N LYS A 368 -1.53 -22.14 -9.60
CA LYS A 368 -2.55 -21.57 -8.70
C LYS A 368 -2.39 -22.14 -7.29
N PRO A 369 -2.54 -21.32 -6.23
CA PRO A 369 -2.60 -21.84 -4.87
C PRO A 369 -3.87 -22.67 -4.65
N PRO A 370 -3.95 -23.48 -3.57
CA PRO A 370 -5.11 -24.35 -3.29
C PRO A 370 -6.39 -23.58 -3.04
N GLN A 371 -6.32 -22.40 -2.42
CA GLN A 371 -7.49 -21.54 -2.20
C GLN A 371 -7.87 -20.76 -3.45
N SER A 372 -9.17 -20.42 -3.59
CA SER A 372 -9.63 -19.48 -4.60
C SER A 372 -9.12 -18.08 -4.27
N LEU A 373 -8.47 -17.44 -5.23
CA LEU A 373 -8.10 -16.04 -5.14
C LEU A 373 -9.30 -15.18 -5.57
N GLU A 374 -9.67 -14.20 -4.75
CA GLU A 374 -10.80 -13.29 -5.02
C GLU A 374 -10.37 -12.00 -5.73
N GLY A 375 -9.06 -11.77 -5.87
CA GLY A 375 -8.49 -10.71 -6.70
C GLY A 375 -8.37 -11.10 -8.17
N HIS A 376 -8.10 -10.12 -9.01
CA HIS A 376 -7.92 -10.25 -10.46
C HIS A 376 -6.51 -9.89 -10.87
N SER A 377 -5.92 -10.61 -11.83
CA SER A 377 -4.57 -10.29 -12.30
C SER A 377 -4.52 -8.92 -12.98
N LEU A 378 -3.60 -8.07 -12.53
CA LEU A 378 -3.31 -6.76 -13.10
C LEU A 378 -2.41 -6.82 -14.35
N VAL A 379 -1.99 -8.00 -14.79
CA VAL A 379 -1.09 -8.15 -15.95
C VAL A 379 -1.62 -7.47 -17.22
N PRO A 380 -2.93 -7.49 -17.55
CA PRO A 380 -3.45 -6.71 -18.66
C PRO A 380 -3.18 -5.20 -18.52
N LEU A 381 -3.34 -4.64 -17.30
CA LEU A 381 -3.07 -3.24 -17.01
C LEU A 381 -1.56 -2.94 -16.93
N LEU A 382 -0.76 -3.89 -16.50
CA LEU A 382 0.71 -3.77 -16.48
C LEU A 382 1.32 -3.79 -17.89
N ARG A 383 0.62 -4.38 -18.86
CA ARG A 383 0.99 -4.35 -20.30
C ARG A 383 0.42 -3.14 -21.01
N LYS A 384 -0.79 -2.72 -20.64
CA LYS A 384 -1.52 -1.59 -21.24
C LYS A 384 -2.33 -0.87 -20.15
N PRO A 385 -1.80 0.22 -19.56
CA PRO A 385 -2.41 0.89 -18.39
C PRO A 385 -3.84 1.41 -18.61
N ASP A 386 -4.24 1.66 -19.84
CA ASP A 386 -5.57 2.10 -20.25
C ASP A 386 -6.49 0.96 -20.71
N ALA A 387 -6.08 -0.30 -20.58
CA ALA A 387 -6.92 -1.44 -20.96
C ALA A 387 -8.27 -1.44 -20.23
N ALA A 388 -9.27 -2.10 -20.81
CA ALA A 388 -10.57 -2.28 -20.17
C ALA A 388 -10.43 -3.05 -18.85
N TRP A 389 -11.11 -2.55 -17.81
CA TRP A 389 -11.09 -3.14 -16.47
C TRP A 389 -12.47 -3.04 -15.83
N PRO A 390 -13.26 -4.12 -15.80
CA PRO A 390 -14.64 -4.09 -15.34
C PRO A 390 -14.80 -4.27 -13.82
N HIS A 391 -13.70 -4.41 -13.09
CA HIS A 391 -13.72 -4.76 -11.67
C HIS A 391 -13.60 -3.50 -10.81
N PRO A 392 -14.52 -3.24 -9.88
CA PRO A 392 -14.35 -2.21 -8.86
C PRO A 392 -13.38 -2.66 -7.78
N ALA A 393 -12.79 -1.71 -7.07
CA ALA A 393 -12.10 -2.01 -5.81
C ALA A 393 -13.12 -2.08 -4.66
N ILE A 394 -12.95 -3.07 -3.78
CA ILE A 394 -13.82 -3.32 -2.63
C ILE A 394 -13.01 -3.21 -1.35
N THR A 395 -13.47 -2.39 -0.41
CA THR A 395 -12.91 -2.31 0.94
C THR A 395 -13.97 -2.65 1.97
N THR A 396 -13.62 -3.44 2.98
CA THR A 396 -14.50 -3.82 4.09
C THR A 396 -13.89 -3.38 5.40
N PHE A 397 -14.66 -2.70 6.27
CA PHE A 397 -14.16 -2.26 7.57
C PHE A 397 -14.57 -3.23 8.69
N HIS A 398 -15.85 -3.47 8.87
CA HIS A 398 -16.43 -4.50 9.75
C HIS A 398 -17.36 -5.39 8.95
N GLN A 399 -17.99 -6.35 9.60
CA GLN A 399 -19.00 -7.17 8.96
C GLN A 399 -20.13 -6.28 8.39
N ASN A 400 -20.39 -6.38 7.09
CA ASN A 400 -21.38 -5.61 6.34
C ASN A 400 -21.12 -4.11 6.18
N ASP A 401 -19.94 -3.61 6.57
CA ASP A 401 -19.51 -2.23 6.27
C ASP A 401 -18.56 -2.24 5.07
N HIS A 402 -19.02 -1.74 3.92
CA HIS A 402 -18.28 -1.83 2.67
C HIS A 402 -18.20 -0.50 1.93
N THR A 403 -17.11 -0.28 1.20
CA THR A 403 -17.05 0.72 0.13
C THR A 403 -16.69 0.07 -1.19
N ILE A 404 -17.40 0.51 -2.23
CA ILE A 404 -17.17 0.14 -3.63
C ILE A 404 -16.60 1.35 -4.36
N ARG A 405 -15.42 1.20 -4.98
CA ARG A 405 -14.78 2.25 -5.76
C ARG A 405 -14.71 1.85 -7.23
N THR A 406 -15.40 2.61 -8.08
CA THR A 406 -15.30 2.53 -9.54
C THR A 406 -14.40 3.65 -10.07
N GLU A 407 -14.32 3.92 -11.36
CA GLU A 407 -13.54 5.03 -11.90
C GLU A 407 -14.07 6.40 -11.44
N HIS A 408 -15.40 6.55 -11.34
CA HIS A 408 -16.06 7.81 -11.01
C HIS A 408 -16.70 7.83 -9.63
N TRP A 409 -17.23 6.70 -9.17
CA TRP A 409 -18.08 6.64 -7.99
C TRP A 409 -17.38 5.98 -6.81
N ARG A 410 -17.62 6.53 -5.61
CA ARG A 410 -17.50 5.82 -4.35
C ARG A 410 -18.89 5.61 -3.76
N TYR A 411 -19.21 4.38 -3.46
CA TYR A 411 -20.42 3.98 -2.76
C TYR A 411 -20.05 3.31 -1.44
N ILE A 412 -20.65 3.77 -0.34
CA ILE A 412 -20.47 3.19 0.99
C ILE A 412 -21.81 2.65 1.45
N ARG A 413 -21.78 1.42 1.97
CA ARG A 413 -22.91 0.75 2.60
C ARG A 413 -22.51 0.31 3.98
N TYR A 414 -23.30 0.71 4.97
CA TYR A 414 -23.14 0.34 6.37
C TYR A 414 -24.05 -0.80 6.78
N ALA A 415 -23.67 -1.54 7.83
CA ALA A 415 -24.41 -2.69 8.35
C ALA A 415 -25.84 -2.33 8.81
N ASN A 416 -26.05 -1.10 9.30
CA ASN A 416 -27.36 -0.59 9.70
C ASN A 416 -28.26 -0.17 8.54
N GLY A 417 -27.76 -0.22 7.30
CA GLY A 417 -28.49 0.17 6.10
C GLY A 417 -28.24 1.59 5.62
N ASP A 418 -27.48 2.40 6.33
CA ASP A 418 -27.07 3.74 5.88
C ASP A 418 -26.21 3.66 4.62
N GLU A 419 -26.25 4.72 3.81
CA GLU A 419 -25.54 4.78 2.54
C GLU A 419 -24.90 6.15 2.31
N GLU A 420 -23.76 6.13 1.64
CA GLU A 420 -23.12 7.32 1.08
C GLU A 420 -22.77 7.08 -0.39
N LEU A 421 -22.86 8.13 -1.21
CA LEU A 421 -22.48 8.10 -2.61
C LEU A 421 -21.75 9.39 -2.97
N TYR A 422 -20.56 9.26 -3.59
CA TYR A 422 -19.76 10.39 -4.02
C TYR A 422 -19.36 10.24 -5.49
N ASP A 423 -19.48 11.33 -6.26
CA ASP A 423 -18.89 11.46 -7.59
C ASP A 423 -17.44 11.94 -7.44
N CYS A 424 -16.50 11.01 -7.34
CA CYS A 424 -15.11 11.35 -7.09
C CYS A 424 -14.39 12.04 -8.27
N ALA A 425 -15.03 12.14 -9.43
CA ALA A 425 -14.53 12.93 -10.55
C ALA A 425 -14.85 14.42 -10.38
N ALA A 426 -16.06 14.73 -9.91
CA ALA A 426 -16.53 16.09 -9.65
C ALA A 426 -16.17 16.56 -8.23
N ASP A 427 -16.15 15.65 -7.27
CA ASP A 427 -15.89 15.89 -5.84
C ASP A 427 -14.79 14.91 -5.33
N PRO A 428 -13.52 15.18 -5.63
CA PRO A 428 -12.40 14.30 -5.23
C PRO A 428 -12.20 14.24 -3.72
N HIS A 429 -12.78 15.14 -2.95
CA HIS A 429 -12.70 15.18 -1.50
C HIS A 429 -13.87 14.50 -0.78
N GLU A 430 -14.86 13.98 -1.54
CA GLU A 430 -16.03 13.28 -0.98
C GLU A 430 -16.83 14.13 0.00
N TRP A 431 -17.07 15.42 -0.35
CA TRP A 431 -17.75 16.39 0.50
C TRP A 431 -19.26 16.35 0.42
N ILE A 432 -19.82 15.88 -0.72
CA ILE A 432 -21.26 15.94 -0.97
C ILE A 432 -21.81 14.52 -1.11
N ASN A 433 -22.55 14.09 -0.09
CA ASN A 433 -23.24 12.80 -0.14
C ASN A 433 -24.47 12.85 -1.06
N LEU A 434 -24.42 12.12 -2.16
CA LEU A 434 -25.47 12.07 -3.18
C LEU A 434 -26.47 10.92 -2.96
N ALA A 435 -26.32 10.09 -1.93
CA ALA A 435 -27.12 8.87 -1.75
C ALA A 435 -28.64 9.14 -1.61
N ALA A 436 -29.02 10.27 -1.05
CA ALA A 436 -30.45 10.64 -0.88
C ALA A 436 -31.09 11.23 -2.15
N LYS A 437 -30.31 11.56 -3.19
CA LYS A 437 -30.80 12.23 -4.39
C LYS A 437 -31.47 11.25 -5.34
N LEU A 438 -32.67 11.60 -5.81
CA LEU A 438 -33.51 10.72 -6.65
C LEU A 438 -32.84 10.38 -7.98
N GLU A 439 -32.12 11.33 -8.59
CA GLU A 439 -31.41 11.17 -9.85
C GLU A 439 -30.32 10.10 -9.79
N HIS A 440 -29.78 9.77 -8.62
CA HIS A 440 -28.72 8.76 -8.44
C HIS A 440 -29.22 7.36 -8.06
N ARG A 441 -30.56 7.13 -7.99
CA ARG A 441 -31.12 5.81 -7.65
C ARG A 441 -30.64 4.68 -8.59
N GLY A 442 -30.51 4.98 -9.88
CA GLY A 442 -30.00 4.03 -10.87
C GLY A 442 -28.53 3.68 -10.62
N THR A 443 -27.70 4.68 -10.33
CA THR A 443 -26.29 4.50 -9.98
C THR A 443 -26.14 3.68 -8.71
N LEU A 444 -26.88 3.97 -7.65
CA LEU A 444 -26.90 3.20 -6.41
C LEU A 444 -27.28 1.72 -6.67
N ALA A 445 -28.33 1.49 -7.49
CA ALA A 445 -28.76 0.12 -7.81
C ALA A 445 -27.65 -0.69 -8.51
N GLN A 446 -26.90 -0.07 -9.43
CA GLN A 446 -25.77 -0.71 -10.10
C GLN A 446 -24.60 -0.96 -9.13
N LEU A 447 -24.26 -0.01 -8.28
CA LEU A 447 -23.14 -0.14 -7.35
C LEU A 447 -23.40 -1.19 -6.26
N ARG A 448 -24.67 -1.33 -5.82
CA ARG A 448 -25.09 -2.39 -4.88
C ARG A 448 -24.83 -3.81 -5.41
N LEU A 449 -24.81 -4.02 -6.73
CA LEU A 449 -24.51 -5.32 -7.33
C LEU A 449 -23.08 -5.80 -7.06
N HIS A 450 -22.18 -4.88 -6.73
CA HIS A 450 -20.78 -5.16 -6.42
C HIS A 450 -20.52 -5.44 -4.93
N LEU A 451 -21.53 -5.28 -4.07
CA LEU A 451 -21.36 -5.60 -2.64
C LEU A 451 -21.00 -7.08 -2.45
N PRO A 452 -20.11 -7.41 -1.50
CA PRO A 452 -19.78 -8.77 -1.16
C PRO A 452 -21.03 -9.59 -0.84
N LYS A 453 -21.13 -10.77 -1.46
CA LYS A 453 -22.24 -11.71 -1.21
C LYS A 453 -22.04 -12.52 0.08
N VAL A 454 -20.78 -12.65 0.50
CA VAL A 454 -20.39 -13.33 1.73
C VAL A 454 -19.98 -12.27 2.75
N ASN A 455 -20.52 -12.37 3.95
CA ASN A 455 -20.15 -11.52 5.08
C ASN A 455 -19.98 -12.45 6.30
N ALA A 456 -18.83 -13.10 6.36
CA ALA A 456 -18.50 -14.02 7.42
C ALA A 456 -18.55 -13.34 8.80
N VAL A 457 -18.89 -14.10 9.81
CA VAL A 457 -18.77 -13.64 11.20
C VAL A 457 -17.30 -13.39 11.56
N ASP A 458 -17.07 -12.57 12.58
CA ASP A 458 -15.74 -12.28 13.07
C ASP A 458 -14.90 -13.55 13.29
N ALA A 459 -13.70 -13.56 12.72
CA ALA A 459 -12.73 -14.60 13.03
C ALA A 459 -12.30 -14.52 14.51
N PRO A 460 -11.91 -15.66 15.12
CA PRO A 460 -11.49 -15.69 16.50
C PRO A 460 -10.34 -14.71 16.78
N VAL A 461 -10.39 -14.07 17.93
CA VAL A 461 -9.32 -13.20 18.41
C VAL A 461 -8.24 -14.00 19.14
N ARG A 462 -7.00 -13.54 19.04
CA ARG A 462 -5.95 -14.07 19.89
C ARG A 462 -6.24 -13.68 21.34
N ALA A 463 -6.33 -14.66 22.23
CA ALA A 463 -6.44 -14.39 23.65
C ALA A 463 -5.27 -13.47 24.07
N SER A 464 -5.61 -12.38 24.75
CA SER A 464 -4.59 -11.51 25.36
C SER A 464 -3.85 -12.35 26.40
N GLY A 465 -2.67 -12.85 26.03
CA GLY A 465 -1.76 -13.43 27.00
C GLY A 465 -1.44 -12.35 28.05
N ARG A 466 -1.68 -12.68 29.30
CA ARG A 466 -1.31 -11.88 30.48
C ARG A 466 0.21 -11.78 30.55
#